data_04daff1974fa95538c0df8076990bbea
#
_entry.id   04daff1974fa95538c0df8076990bbea
#
_cell.length_a   1.000
_cell.length_b   1.000
_cell.length_c   1.000
_cell.angle_alpha   90.00
_cell.angle_beta   90.00
_cell.angle_gamma   90.00
#
_symmetry.space_group_name_H-M   'P 1'
#
loop_
_entity.id
_entity.type
_entity.pdbx_description
1 polymer ?
#
loop_
_entity_poly.entity_id
_entity_poly.type
_entity_poly.pdbx_seq_one_letter_code
_entity_poly.pdbx_strand_id
1 'polypeptide(L)'
;VSWVHTDMDEATEKAKTLVRAGVRRVARQADLFPNTFPVNPNTLIVGGGIAGMQAALDIASAGYHVYLVEKQPTIGGHMLQYDKTFPTLDCAACIGTPKMVSVGQNKNIDLLTYAEVEELSGFIGNYTARVRKKARYIEASKGTGCGECTKVCRVDKPNEWDVGTLKRHAVYRSFPQAVPITCVIDKNDRAPCVQTCPAQTNAQGYI
;
A
#
# COMPACT_ATOMS: atom_id res chain seq x y z
N VAL A 1 26.39 -31.19 20.49
CA VAL A 1 27.01 -32.53 20.66
C VAL A 1 26.50 -33.16 21.93
N SER A 2 26.65 -32.51 23.07
CA SER A 2 26.29 -33.02 24.41
C SER A 2 24.79 -33.35 24.60
N TRP A 3 23.90 -32.83 23.77
CA TRP A 3 22.44 -33.11 23.82
C TRP A 3 22.04 -34.39 23.08
N VAL A 4 22.88 -34.89 22.18
CA VAL A 4 22.57 -35.98 21.27
C VAL A 4 23.31 -37.26 21.66
N HIS A 5 24.46 -37.13 22.28
CA HIS A 5 25.31 -38.25 22.68
C HIS A 5 25.23 -38.46 24.20
N THR A 6 24.86 -39.65 24.59
CA THR A 6 24.84 -40.08 26.02
C THR A 6 26.19 -40.54 26.54
N ASP A 7 27.06 -40.99 25.62
CA ASP A 7 28.43 -41.36 25.92
C ASP A 7 29.34 -40.13 25.81
N MET A 8 30.16 -39.90 26.87
CA MET A 8 31.03 -38.74 26.94
C MET A 8 32.24 -38.85 26.00
N ASP A 9 32.74 -40.05 25.72
CA ASP A 9 33.88 -40.27 24.84
C ASP A 9 33.46 -40.08 23.38
N GLU A 10 32.29 -40.59 22.96
CA GLU A 10 31.69 -40.32 21.66
C GLU A 10 31.41 -38.82 21.43
N ALA A 11 30.84 -38.18 22.44
CA ALA A 11 30.57 -36.74 22.39
C ALA A 11 31.85 -35.93 22.19
N THR A 12 32.92 -36.31 22.88
CA THR A 12 34.22 -35.64 22.79
C THR A 12 34.88 -35.83 21.43
N GLU A 13 34.90 -37.04 20.88
CA GLU A 13 35.46 -37.30 19.53
C GLU A 13 34.65 -36.60 18.44
N LYS A 14 33.34 -36.58 18.58
CA LYS A 14 32.48 -35.79 17.67
C LYS A 14 32.76 -34.29 17.73
N ALA A 15 32.91 -33.74 18.93
CA ALA A 15 33.27 -32.34 19.14
C ALA A 15 34.62 -32.00 18.50
N LYS A 16 35.66 -32.85 18.73
CA LYS A 16 36.99 -32.68 18.09
C LYS A 16 36.87 -32.68 16.56
N THR A 17 36.07 -33.58 16.00
CA THR A 17 35.86 -33.69 14.57
C THR A 17 35.19 -32.41 13.99
N LEU A 18 34.16 -31.88 14.66
CA LEU A 18 33.48 -30.67 14.27
C LEU A 18 34.41 -29.44 14.35
N VAL A 19 35.19 -29.32 15.43
CA VAL A 19 36.18 -28.24 15.57
C VAL A 19 37.21 -28.31 14.45
N ARG A 20 37.79 -29.49 14.19
CA ARG A 20 38.75 -29.67 13.09
C ARG A 20 38.17 -29.32 11.73
N ALA A 21 36.91 -29.73 11.50
CA ALA A 21 36.20 -29.38 10.27
C ALA A 21 35.98 -27.86 10.14
N GLY A 22 35.59 -27.21 11.26
CA GLY A 22 35.40 -25.73 11.30
C GLY A 22 36.71 -24.99 11.00
N VAL A 23 37.82 -25.38 11.66
CA VAL A 23 39.14 -24.78 11.43
C VAL A 23 39.61 -24.96 9.97
N ARG A 24 39.45 -26.15 9.40
CA ARG A 24 39.81 -26.43 8.01
C ARG A 24 38.94 -25.62 7.03
N ARG A 25 37.68 -25.41 7.37
CA ARG A 25 36.78 -24.57 6.55
C ARG A 25 37.24 -23.13 6.56
N VAL A 26 37.50 -22.56 7.74
CA VAL A 26 37.95 -21.15 7.86
C VAL A 26 39.31 -20.95 7.17
N ALA A 27 40.25 -21.88 7.31
CA ALA A 27 41.57 -21.81 6.67
C ALA A 27 41.51 -21.82 5.12
N ARG A 28 40.39 -22.27 4.54
CA ARG A 28 40.16 -22.30 3.09
C ARG A 28 39.17 -21.27 2.63
N GLN A 29 38.67 -20.42 3.51
CA GLN A 29 37.72 -19.38 3.18
C GLN A 29 38.47 -18.18 2.59
N ALA A 30 38.05 -17.73 1.45
CA ALA A 30 38.55 -16.48 0.87
C ALA A 30 37.89 -15.29 1.57
N ASP A 31 38.59 -14.17 1.64
CA ASP A 31 38.04 -12.92 2.15
C ASP A 31 36.84 -12.49 1.31
N LEU A 32 35.79 -12.05 2.00
CA LEU A 32 34.62 -11.47 1.37
C LEU A 32 34.84 -9.97 1.22
N PHE A 33 34.96 -9.53 0.00
CA PHE A 33 35.04 -8.11 -0.31
C PHE A 33 33.61 -7.57 -0.47
N PRO A 34 33.25 -6.48 0.22
CA PRO A 34 31.96 -5.87 0.05
C PRO A 34 31.84 -5.27 -1.36
N ASN A 35 30.80 -5.64 -2.08
CA ASN A 35 30.44 -4.97 -3.33
C ASN A 35 29.68 -3.70 -3.01
N THR A 36 30.11 -2.57 -3.55
CA THR A 36 29.42 -1.29 -3.47
C THR A 36 28.64 -1.04 -4.75
N PHE A 37 27.34 -0.78 -4.59
CA PHE A 37 26.47 -0.42 -5.70
C PHE A 37 25.88 0.97 -5.47
N PRO A 38 25.72 1.79 -6.52
CA PRO A 38 24.96 3.03 -6.39
C PRO A 38 23.50 2.68 -6.10
N VAL A 39 22.92 3.33 -5.10
CA VAL A 39 21.54 3.11 -4.69
C VAL A 39 20.73 4.37 -4.91
N ASN A 40 19.60 4.27 -5.59
CA ASN A 40 18.60 5.32 -5.62
C ASN A 40 17.88 5.35 -4.26
N PRO A 41 17.94 6.47 -3.50
CA PRO A 41 17.37 6.54 -2.16
C PRO A 41 15.84 6.67 -2.16
N ASN A 42 15.20 6.88 -3.30
CA ASN A 42 13.75 6.97 -3.39
C ASN A 42 13.12 5.63 -3.01
N THR A 43 12.06 5.68 -2.21
CA THR A 43 11.43 4.47 -1.68
C THR A 43 10.01 4.31 -2.22
N LEU A 44 9.69 3.11 -2.69
CA LEU A 44 8.32 2.73 -3.05
C LEU A 44 7.69 1.98 -1.89
N ILE A 45 6.52 2.45 -1.43
CA ILE A 45 5.69 1.77 -0.44
C ILE A 45 4.37 1.38 -1.09
N VAL A 46 3.99 0.11 -0.96
CA VAL A 46 2.75 -0.43 -1.51
C VAL A 46 1.78 -0.72 -0.38
N GLY A 47 0.67 0.02 -0.38
CA GLY A 47 -0.38 -0.05 0.63
C GLY A 47 -0.39 1.14 1.58
N GLY A 48 -1.47 1.93 1.55
CA GLY A 48 -1.70 3.12 2.37
C GLY A 48 -2.40 2.83 3.70
N GLY A 49 -2.24 1.63 4.28
CA GLY A 49 -2.68 1.32 5.63
C GLY A 49 -1.78 1.94 6.68
N ILE A 50 -2.07 1.68 7.98
CA ILE A 50 -1.35 2.31 9.10
C ILE A 50 0.17 2.06 9.05
N ALA A 51 0.59 0.83 8.69
CA ALA A 51 2.01 0.49 8.58
C ALA A 51 2.70 1.24 7.41
N GLY A 52 2.04 1.27 6.23
CA GLY A 52 2.60 1.99 5.07
C GLY A 52 2.66 3.50 5.30
N MET A 53 1.64 4.09 5.94
CA MET A 53 1.64 5.49 6.31
C MET A 53 2.76 5.83 7.31
N GLN A 54 2.96 4.99 8.34
CA GLN A 54 4.02 5.20 9.31
C GLN A 54 5.40 5.10 8.66
N ALA A 55 5.63 4.05 7.86
CA ALA A 55 6.89 3.88 7.13
C ALA A 55 7.18 5.07 6.19
N ALA A 56 6.13 5.55 5.48
CA ALA A 56 6.27 6.72 4.61
C ALA A 56 6.68 7.98 5.37
N LEU A 57 6.06 8.23 6.53
CA LEU A 57 6.38 9.38 7.37
C LEU A 57 7.80 9.29 7.95
N ASP A 58 8.21 8.11 8.42
CA ASP A 58 9.54 7.91 9.01
C ASP A 58 10.64 8.11 7.96
N ILE A 59 10.48 7.54 6.76
CA ILE A 59 11.43 7.69 5.66
C ILE A 59 11.47 9.15 5.17
N ALA A 60 10.30 9.77 5.01
CA ALA A 60 10.21 11.16 4.58
C ALA A 60 10.81 12.13 5.62
N SER A 61 10.69 11.82 6.92
CA SER A 61 11.31 12.62 8.00
C SER A 61 12.84 12.54 8.00
N ALA A 62 13.39 11.42 7.50
CA ALA A 62 14.83 11.27 7.26
C ALA A 62 15.32 11.99 6.00
N GLY A 63 14.44 12.68 5.27
CA GLY A 63 14.77 13.48 4.09
C GLY A 63 14.73 12.71 2.77
N TYR A 64 14.29 11.45 2.76
CA TYR A 64 14.17 10.66 1.54
C TYR A 64 12.81 10.81 0.90
N HIS A 65 12.78 10.71 -0.43
CA HIS A 65 11.54 10.78 -1.20
C HIS A 65 10.80 9.43 -1.21
N VAL A 66 9.47 9.47 -1.03
CA VAL A 66 8.62 8.29 -0.91
C VAL A 66 7.49 8.34 -1.94
N TYR A 67 7.32 7.24 -2.69
CA TYR A 67 6.12 6.97 -3.49
C TYR A 67 5.23 6.02 -2.72
N LEU A 68 4.08 6.48 -2.24
CA LEU A 68 3.09 5.66 -1.53
C LEU A 68 1.94 5.31 -2.48
N VAL A 69 1.84 4.03 -2.85
CA VAL A 69 0.82 3.51 -3.77
C VAL A 69 -0.30 2.82 -2.99
N GLU A 70 -1.55 3.25 -3.21
CA GLU A 70 -2.73 2.67 -2.58
C GLU A 70 -3.79 2.33 -3.63
N LYS A 71 -4.30 1.08 -3.58
CA LYS A 71 -5.32 0.59 -4.53
C LYS A 71 -6.69 1.22 -4.33
N GLN A 72 -7.01 1.61 -3.10
CA GLN A 72 -8.25 2.28 -2.76
C GLN A 72 -8.20 3.77 -3.13
N PRO A 73 -9.36 4.43 -3.27
CA PRO A 73 -9.41 5.87 -3.53
C PRO A 73 -8.83 6.75 -2.44
N THR A 74 -8.64 6.21 -1.25
CA THR A 74 -8.12 6.87 -0.05
C THR A 74 -7.15 5.96 0.70
N ILE A 75 -6.25 6.56 1.46
CA ILE A 75 -5.42 5.86 2.44
C ILE A 75 -6.19 5.63 3.74
N GLY A 76 -5.62 4.86 4.68
CA GLY A 76 -6.18 4.54 5.98
C GLY A 76 -6.32 3.03 6.23
N GLY A 77 -6.63 2.27 5.17
CA GLY A 77 -6.75 0.81 5.25
C GLY A 77 -7.83 0.34 6.22
N HIS A 78 -7.73 -0.91 6.63
CA HIS A 78 -8.72 -1.54 7.54
C HIS A 78 -8.80 -0.88 8.92
N MET A 79 -7.71 -0.25 9.39
CA MET A 79 -7.73 0.41 10.68
C MET A 79 -8.83 1.47 10.78
N LEU A 80 -9.08 2.22 9.70
CA LEU A 80 -10.12 3.26 9.67
C LEU A 80 -11.55 2.70 9.60
N GLN A 81 -11.71 1.39 9.37
CA GLN A 81 -13.01 0.69 9.41
C GLN A 81 -13.38 0.23 10.83
N TYR A 82 -12.42 0.22 11.75
CA TYR A 82 -12.67 -0.15 13.14
C TYR A 82 -13.10 1.06 13.97
N ASP A 83 -14.00 0.82 14.94
CA ASP A 83 -14.32 1.81 15.95
C ASP A 83 -13.12 2.01 16.89
N LYS A 84 -12.56 0.91 17.38
CA LYS A 84 -11.47 0.91 18.36
C LYS A 84 -10.37 -0.07 18.00
N THR A 85 -9.16 0.22 18.47
CA THR A 85 -7.99 -0.66 18.32
C THR A 85 -7.84 -1.58 19.53
N PHE A 86 -7.50 -2.82 19.30
CA PHE A 86 -7.14 -3.78 20.35
C PHE A 86 -5.63 -3.65 20.66
N PRO A 87 -5.18 -3.82 21.92
CA PRO A 87 -5.94 -4.10 23.14
C PRO A 87 -6.33 -2.84 23.91
N THR A 88 -5.85 -1.65 23.54
CA THR A 88 -5.97 -0.40 24.30
C THR A 88 -7.34 0.24 24.18
N LEU A 89 -8.16 -0.19 23.23
CA LEU A 89 -9.48 0.36 22.91
C LEU A 89 -9.44 1.85 22.53
N ASP A 90 -8.34 2.30 21.97
CA ASP A 90 -8.22 3.64 21.43
C ASP A 90 -9.09 3.83 20.18
N CYS A 91 -9.55 5.05 19.96
CA CYS A 91 -10.31 5.41 18.77
C CYS A 91 -9.45 5.28 17.51
N ALA A 92 -9.79 4.36 16.62
CA ALA A 92 -9.01 4.07 15.41
C ALA A 92 -8.91 5.28 14.46
N ALA A 93 -10.03 6.01 14.28
CA ALA A 93 -10.05 7.22 13.46
C ALA A 93 -9.22 8.35 14.09
N CYS A 94 -9.21 8.45 15.44
CA CYS A 94 -8.43 9.47 16.14
C CYS A 94 -6.91 9.29 15.99
N ILE A 95 -6.46 8.04 15.84
CA ILE A 95 -5.05 7.72 15.58
C ILE A 95 -4.73 7.83 14.07
N GLY A 96 -5.59 7.28 13.22
CA GLY A 96 -5.33 7.18 11.77
C GLY A 96 -5.45 8.50 11.05
N THR A 97 -6.46 9.32 11.36
CA THR A 97 -6.72 10.59 10.63
C THR A 97 -5.54 11.57 10.67
N PRO A 98 -4.90 11.86 11.83
CA PRO A 98 -3.74 12.74 11.85
C PRO A 98 -2.58 12.22 10.97
N LYS A 99 -2.35 10.91 10.96
CA LYS A 99 -1.31 10.31 10.10
C LYS A 99 -1.65 10.44 8.62
N MET A 100 -2.92 10.23 8.24
CA MET A 100 -3.38 10.43 6.86
C MET A 100 -3.17 11.87 6.41
N VAL A 101 -3.51 12.84 7.24
CA VAL A 101 -3.30 14.27 6.96
C VAL A 101 -1.81 14.57 6.81
N SER A 102 -0.99 14.06 7.74
CA SER A 102 0.47 14.24 7.67
C SER A 102 1.06 13.67 6.38
N VAL A 103 0.62 12.48 5.94
CA VAL A 103 1.04 11.89 4.65
C VAL A 103 0.60 12.77 3.48
N GLY A 104 -0.66 13.21 3.47
CA GLY A 104 -1.20 14.03 2.38
C GLY A 104 -0.59 15.42 2.24
N GLN A 105 0.02 15.95 3.31
CA GLN A 105 0.64 17.28 3.34
C GLN A 105 2.17 17.24 3.22
N ASN A 106 2.79 16.07 3.29
CA ASN A 106 4.24 15.92 3.27
C ASN A 106 4.78 16.08 1.85
N LYS A 107 5.68 17.05 1.65
CA LYS A 107 6.29 17.36 0.35
C LYS A 107 7.23 16.26 -0.18
N ASN A 108 7.74 15.41 0.71
CA ASN A 108 8.60 14.29 0.36
C ASN A 108 7.81 13.00 0.07
N ILE A 109 6.46 13.03 0.10
CA ILE A 109 5.62 11.87 -0.17
C ILE A 109 4.73 12.13 -1.37
N ASP A 110 4.95 11.38 -2.45
CA ASP A 110 4.03 11.30 -3.58
C ASP A 110 2.95 10.27 -3.31
N LEU A 111 1.75 10.74 -2.99
CA LEU A 111 0.61 9.88 -2.69
C LEU A 111 -0.13 9.49 -3.98
N LEU A 112 -0.04 8.23 -4.36
CA LEU A 112 -0.68 7.64 -5.53
C LEU A 112 -1.84 6.75 -5.10
N THR A 113 -3.00 7.37 -4.86
CA THR A 113 -4.24 6.63 -4.53
C THR A 113 -5.01 6.22 -5.78
N TYR A 114 -5.83 5.18 -5.66
CA TYR A 114 -6.55 4.54 -6.74
C TYR A 114 -5.57 4.04 -7.82
N ALA A 115 -4.47 3.45 -7.35
CA ALA A 115 -3.35 3.01 -8.16
C ALA A 115 -2.82 1.64 -7.71
N GLU A 116 -2.30 0.87 -8.65
CA GLU A 116 -1.76 -0.47 -8.42
C GLU A 116 -0.40 -0.61 -9.09
N VAL A 117 0.53 -1.30 -8.42
CA VAL A 117 1.81 -1.67 -9.03
C VAL A 117 1.57 -2.88 -9.92
N GLU A 118 1.87 -2.76 -11.22
CA GLU A 118 1.70 -3.83 -12.21
C GLU A 118 2.97 -4.62 -12.43
N GLU A 119 4.10 -3.95 -12.37
CA GLU A 119 5.39 -4.56 -12.69
C GLU A 119 6.49 -3.92 -11.86
N LEU A 120 7.43 -4.74 -11.44
CA LEU A 120 8.67 -4.32 -10.80
C LEU A 120 9.83 -5.00 -11.52
N SER A 121 10.76 -4.23 -12.02
CA SER A 121 11.97 -4.69 -12.71
C SER A 121 13.21 -3.99 -12.18
N GLY A 122 14.40 -4.48 -12.56
CA GLY A 122 15.66 -3.91 -12.11
C GLY A 122 16.43 -4.81 -11.16
N PHE A 123 17.30 -4.22 -10.36
CA PHE A 123 18.17 -4.92 -9.42
C PHE A 123 18.32 -4.11 -8.12
N ILE A 124 18.94 -4.70 -7.11
CA ILE A 124 19.12 -4.10 -5.77
C ILE A 124 19.70 -2.69 -5.90
N GLY A 125 18.96 -1.71 -5.37
CA GLY A 125 19.31 -0.29 -5.40
C GLY A 125 18.82 0.48 -6.63
N ASN A 126 18.35 -0.20 -7.71
CA ASN A 126 17.87 0.43 -8.93
C ASN A 126 16.65 -0.31 -9.51
N TYR A 127 15.52 -0.20 -8.82
CA TYR A 127 14.26 -0.77 -9.28
C TYR A 127 13.46 0.25 -10.10
N THR A 128 12.75 -0.26 -11.10
CA THR A 128 11.75 0.47 -11.88
C THR A 128 10.40 -0.15 -11.64
N ALA A 129 9.44 0.63 -11.15
CA ALA A 129 8.07 0.19 -10.91
C ALA A 129 7.13 0.82 -11.94
N ARG A 130 6.28 -0.02 -12.56
CA ARG A 130 5.15 0.45 -13.37
C ARG A 130 3.90 0.51 -12.51
N VAL A 131 3.34 1.71 -12.38
CA VAL A 131 2.14 1.95 -11.57
C VAL A 131 0.99 2.34 -12.48
N ARG A 132 -0.10 1.55 -12.45
CA ARG A 132 -1.35 1.89 -13.14
C ARG A 132 -2.24 2.71 -12.22
N LYS A 133 -2.53 3.95 -12.61
CA LYS A 133 -3.46 4.83 -11.94
C LYS A 133 -4.84 4.69 -12.58
N LYS A 134 -5.84 4.28 -11.79
CA LYS A 134 -7.24 4.17 -12.25
C LYS A 134 -7.85 5.55 -12.41
N ALA A 135 -8.72 5.70 -13.41
CA ALA A 135 -9.44 6.97 -13.63
C ALA A 135 -10.46 7.21 -12.52
N ARG A 136 -10.40 8.38 -11.88
CA ARG A 136 -11.39 8.80 -10.86
C ARG A 136 -12.68 9.32 -11.47
N TYR A 137 -12.64 9.76 -12.73
CA TYR A 137 -13.72 10.47 -13.46
C TYR A 137 -14.20 11.77 -12.78
N ILE A 138 -13.48 12.21 -11.76
CA ILE A 138 -13.66 13.50 -11.08
C ILE A 138 -12.28 14.15 -11.03
N GLU A 139 -12.23 15.41 -11.43
CA GLU A 139 -11.01 16.21 -11.42
C GLU A 139 -10.62 16.54 -9.99
N ALA A 140 -9.48 15.97 -9.54
CA ALA A 140 -9.04 16.07 -8.16
C ALA A 140 -8.78 17.52 -7.69
N SER A 141 -8.33 18.38 -8.61
CA SER A 141 -8.06 19.80 -8.33
C SER A 141 -9.34 20.63 -8.08
N LYS A 142 -10.49 20.15 -8.57
CA LYS A 142 -11.80 20.81 -8.39
C LYS A 142 -12.64 20.20 -7.28
N GLY A 143 -12.31 18.98 -6.86
CA GLY A 143 -13.05 18.25 -5.85
C GLY A 143 -12.77 18.77 -4.44
N THR A 144 -13.71 19.49 -3.85
CA THR A 144 -13.61 20.05 -2.48
C THR A 144 -14.09 19.09 -1.39
N GLY A 145 -14.63 17.91 -1.78
CA GLY A 145 -15.18 16.96 -0.82
C GLY A 145 -16.53 17.36 -0.22
N CYS A 146 -17.25 18.33 -0.80
CA CYS A 146 -18.54 18.81 -0.30
C CYS A 146 -19.64 17.74 -0.32
N GLY A 147 -19.53 16.69 -1.17
CA GLY A 147 -20.49 15.59 -1.24
C GLY A 147 -21.72 15.87 -2.12
N GLU A 148 -21.85 17.03 -2.75
CA GLU A 148 -23.01 17.37 -3.58
C GLU A 148 -23.18 16.41 -4.76
N CYS A 149 -22.06 15.99 -5.39
CA CYS A 149 -22.09 15.01 -6.48
C CYS A 149 -22.61 13.63 -6.03
N THR A 150 -22.40 13.27 -4.77
CA THR A 150 -22.94 12.02 -4.20
C THR A 150 -24.46 12.09 -4.04
N LYS A 151 -25.00 13.22 -3.61
CA LYS A 151 -26.45 13.41 -3.38
C LYS A 151 -27.28 13.30 -4.66
N VAL A 152 -26.72 13.70 -5.81
CA VAL A 152 -27.43 13.66 -7.10
C VAL A 152 -27.25 12.33 -7.83
N CYS A 153 -26.33 11.48 -7.39
CA CYS A 153 -26.10 10.18 -8.01
C CYS A 153 -27.23 9.21 -7.67
N ARG A 154 -27.83 8.61 -8.71
CA ARG A 154 -28.96 7.66 -8.57
C ARG A 154 -28.54 6.20 -8.70
N VAL A 155 -27.26 5.92 -8.90
CA VAL A 155 -26.76 4.57 -9.10
C VAL A 155 -26.26 4.02 -7.76
N ASP A 156 -26.90 2.97 -7.28
CA ASP A 156 -26.52 2.28 -6.08
C ASP A 156 -25.49 1.16 -6.35
N LYS A 157 -24.56 1.01 -5.42
CA LYS A 157 -23.52 0.00 -5.39
C LYS A 157 -23.44 -0.63 -3.99
N PRO A 158 -22.98 -1.87 -3.86
CA PRO A 158 -22.59 -2.39 -2.55
C PRO A 158 -21.52 -1.49 -1.93
N ASN A 159 -21.63 -1.25 -0.65
CA ASN A 159 -20.63 -0.48 0.09
C ASN A 159 -19.54 -1.40 0.62
N GLU A 160 -18.37 -1.36 0.07
CA GLU A 160 -17.23 -2.18 0.49
C GLU A 160 -16.71 -1.81 1.89
N TRP A 161 -17.04 -0.63 2.39
CA TRP A 161 -16.65 -0.21 3.74
C TRP A 161 -17.31 -1.05 4.84
N ASP A 162 -18.54 -1.47 4.63
CA ASP A 162 -19.31 -2.33 5.53
C ASP A 162 -19.50 -3.75 4.99
N VAL A 163 -18.57 -4.19 4.16
CA VAL A 163 -18.56 -5.54 3.56
C VAL A 163 -19.81 -5.80 2.68
N GLY A 164 -20.41 -4.74 2.15
CA GLY A 164 -21.56 -4.83 1.25
C GLY A 164 -22.91 -4.98 1.96
N THR A 165 -22.98 -4.80 3.27
CA THR A 165 -24.25 -4.87 4.03
C THR A 165 -25.16 -3.68 3.74
N LEU A 166 -24.59 -2.54 3.45
CA LEU A 166 -25.30 -1.34 3.02
C LEU A 166 -24.98 -0.99 1.57
N LYS A 167 -25.74 -0.06 1.03
CA LYS A 167 -25.49 0.50 -0.30
C LYS A 167 -24.84 1.86 -0.20
N ARG A 168 -24.01 2.20 -1.17
CA ARG A 168 -23.49 3.53 -1.43
C ARG A 168 -23.79 3.96 -2.87
N HIS A 169 -23.70 5.24 -3.15
CA HIS A 169 -23.79 5.70 -4.52
C HIS A 169 -22.52 5.38 -5.34
N ALA A 170 -22.67 5.28 -6.66
CA ALA A 170 -21.54 5.08 -7.55
C ALA A 170 -20.54 6.25 -7.51
N VAL A 171 -21.02 7.47 -7.29
CA VAL A 171 -20.17 8.62 -6.92
C VAL A 171 -20.02 8.64 -5.41
N TYR A 172 -18.82 8.42 -4.91
CA TYR A 172 -18.63 8.27 -3.48
C TYR A 172 -17.27 8.78 -2.99
N ARG A 173 -17.20 8.94 -1.71
CA ARG A 173 -16.01 9.06 -0.88
C ARG A 173 -16.11 8.00 0.21
N SER A 174 -15.06 7.27 0.47
CA SER A 174 -15.10 6.09 1.36
C SER A 174 -15.56 6.45 2.78
N PHE A 175 -15.10 7.59 3.30
CA PHE A 175 -15.50 8.12 4.60
C PHE A 175 -15.20 9.63 4.70
N PRO A 176 -15.76 10.36 5.66
CA PRO A 176 -15.65 11.83 5.72
C PRO A 176 -14.22 12.36 5.79
N GLN A 177 -13.30 11.67 6.48
CA GLN A 177 -11.91 12.07 6.68
C GLN A 177 -10.96 11.52 5.61
N ALA A 178 -11.47 11.02 4.47
CA ALA A 178 -10.66 10.44 3.41
C ALA A 178 -9.54 11.37 2.92
N VAL A 179 -8.38 10.79 2.64
CA VAL A 179 -7.24 11.49 2.04
C VAL A 179 -6.81 10.74 0.78
N PRO A 180 -6.88 11.35 -0.40
CA PRO A 180 -7.44 12.66 -0.70
C PRO A 180 -8.96 12.71 -0.49
N ILE A 181 -9.50 13.89 -0.17
CA ILE A 181 -10.92 14.10 0.12
C ILE A 181 -11.85 14.01 -1.10
N THR A 182 -11.29 13.99 -2.29
CA THR A 182 -12.04 13.99 -3.55
C THR A 182 -12.81 12.70 -3.77
N CYS A 183 -14.06 12.83 -4.24
CA CYS A 183 -14.86 11.68 -4.64
C CYS A 183 -14.26 10.93 -5.84
N VAL A 184 -14.78 9.75 -6.07
CA VAL A 184 -14.50 8.90 -7.24
C VAL A 184 -15.80 8.37 -7.79
N ILE A 185 -15.85 8.09 -9.09
CA ILE A 185 -16.99 7.41 -9.72
C ILE A 185 -16.61 5.93 -9.90
N ASP A 186 -17.34 5.06 -9.24
CA ASP A 186 -17.20 3.61 -9.41
C ASP A 186 -17.91 3.17 -10.70
N LYS A 187 -17.14 3.12 -11.76
CA LYS A 187 -17.59 2.68 -13.09
C LYS A 187 -17.24 1.21 -13.29
N ASN A 188 -18.26 0.37 -13.45
CA ASN A 188 -18.02 -1.05 -13.74
C ASN A 188 -17.86 -1.32 -15.23
N ASP A 189 -18.62 -0.59 -16.07
CA ASP A 189 -18.68 -0.86 -17.50
C ASP A 189 -19.20 0.36 -18.27
N ARG A 190 -19.43 0.17 -19.59
CA ARG A 190 -20.07 1.19 -20.43
C ARG A 190 -21.53 1.36 -20.01
N ALA A 191 -22.06 2.56 -20.22
CA ALA A 191 -23.47 2.83 -19.97
C ALA A 191 -24.35 1.86 -20.78
N PRO A 192 -25.49 1.36 -20.23
CA PRO A 192 -26.39 0.46 -20.94
C PRO A 192 -26.84 0.96 -22.31
N CYS A 193 -27.06 2.27 -22.45
CA CYS A 193 -27.40 2.89 -23.72
C CYS A 193 -26.30 2.76 -24.79
N VAL A 194 -25.03 2.64 -24.38
CA VAL A 194 -23.91 2.36 -25.30
C VAL A 194 -23.79 0.88 -25.61
N GLN A 195 -23.99 0.03 -24.60
CA GLN A 195 -23.87 -1.42 -24.75
C GLN A 195 -24.96 -2.01 -25.65
N THR A 196 -26.19 -1.49 -25.55
CA THR A 196 -27.35 -1.98 -26.32
C THR A 196 -27.50 -1.30 -27.67
N CYS A 197 -26.80 -0.22 -27.93
CA CYS A 197 -26.86 0.51 -29.19
C CYS A 197 -26.08 -0.24 -30.28
N PRO A 198 -26.72 -0.65 -31.41
CA PRO A 198 -26.04 -1.29 -32.53
C PRO A 198 -24.89 -0.46 -33.12
N ALA A 199 -25.04 0.86 -33.10
CA ALA A 199 -24.04 1.82 -33.58
C ALA A 199 -22.99 2.19 -32.51
N GLN A 200 -23.09 1.63 -31.29
CA GLN A 200 -22.23 1.95 -30.13
C GLN A 200 -22.08 3.45 -29.86
N THR A 201 -23.12 4.21 -30.13
CA THR A 201 -23.12 5.65 -29.96
C THR A 201 -22.91 6.04 -28.51
N ASN A 202 -21.89 6.86 -28.23
CA ASN A 202 -21.59 7.32 -26.88
C ASN A 202 -22.57 8.46 -26.48
N ALA A 203 -23.84 8.08 -26.22
CA ALA A 203 -24.85 9.04 -25.78
C ALA A 203 -24.47 9.80 -24.52
N GLN A 204 -23.80 9.10 -23.57
CA GLN A 204 -23.31 9.70 -22.34
C GLN A 204 -22.26 10.81 -22.57
N GLY A 205 -21.56 10.77 -23.70
CA GLY A 205 -20.50 11.74 -24.00
C GLY A 205 -21.01 13.07 -24.55
N TYR A 206 -22.30 13.15 -24.97
CA TYR A 206 -22.91 14.38 -25.50
C TYR A 206 -24.11 14.87 -24.70
N ILE A 207 -24.57 14.16 -23.68
CA ILE A 207 -25.52 14.62 -22.67
C ILE A 207 -24.76 15.37 -21.56
#